data_3840216d81b443ea27b2b4c638bcb96f
#
_entry.id   3840216d81b443ea27b2b4c638bcb96f
#
_cell.length_a   1.000
_cell.length_b   1.000
_cell.length_c   1.000
_cell.angle_alpha   90.00
_cell.angle_beta   90.00
_cell.angle_gamma   90.00
#
_symmetry.space_group_name_H-M   'P 1'
#
loop_
_entity.id
_entity.type
_entity.pdbx_description
1 polymer ?
#
loop_
_entity_poly.entity_id
_entity_poly.type
_entity_poly.pdbx_seq_one_letter_code
_entity_poly.pdbx_strand_id
1 'polypeptide(L)'
;RAKTKLCLVTNGNEMPEDSNLSQLISYIQYNNFEVKSSKLHSVFDLLYQGYAEQRQAFLKKHGRVSEYDSENLLYAVIQGVLQKAEFSFVDCAAHVSLVNLVKDYSVLTEEETAYARNPLTHVDFLLFRRMDKSPLLAIEVDGVAFHAAGRVQASRDEKKNRIFERCSIPLLRLRTDG
;
A
#
# COMPACT_ATOMS: atom_id res chain seq x y z
N ARG A 1 -38.71 13.04 -1.27
CA ARG A 1 -37.63 12.74 -0.30
C ARG A 1 -36.45 13.65 -0.65
N ALA A 2 -36.22 14.68 0.18
CA ALA A 2 -35.08 15.56 0.01
C ALA A 2 -33.79 14.73 0.27
N LYS A 3 -32.90 14.63 -0.72
CA LYS A 3 -31.54 14.11 -0.51
C LYS A 3 -30.77 15.19 0.27
N THR A 4 -30.50 14.93 1.53
CA THR A 4 -29.62 15.78 2.34
C THR A 4 -28.21 15.59 1.82
N LYS A 5 -27.68 16.59 1.12
CA LYS A 5 -26.30 16.62 0.68
C LYS A 5 -25.46 17.04 1.89
N LEU A 6 -24.61 16.16 2.40
CA LEU A 6 -23.63 16.51 3.43
C LEU A 6 -22.48 17.22 2.70
N CYS A 7 -22.42 18.53 2.82
CA CYS A 7 -21.29 19.32 2.32
C CYS A 7 -20.34 19.59 3.49
N LEU A 8 -19.18 18.94 3.52
CA LEU A 8 -18.08 19.33 4.39
C LEU A 8 -17.26 20.39 3.66
N VAL A 9 -17.45 21.63 4.07
CA VAL A 9 -16.63 22.75 3.57
C VAL A 9 -15.37 22.84 4.43
N THR A 10 -14.22 22.53 3.83
CA THR A 10 -12.93 22.58 4.51
C THR A 10 -12.03 23.55 3.80
N ASN A 11 -11.80 24.74 4.39
CA ASN A 11 -10.76 25.70 3.99
C ASN A 11 -10.54 25.86 2.46
N GLY A 12 -11.61 25.79 1.67
CA GLY A 12 -11.56 25.97 0.21
C GLY A 12 -11.34 24.68 -0.60
N ASN A 13 -11.17 23.54 0.03
CA ASN A 13 -11.09 22.26 -0.68
C ASN A 13 -12.46 21.55 -0.60
N GLU A 14 -13.17 21.49 -1.72
CA GLU A 14 -14.40 20.70 -1.84
C GLU A 14 -14.04 19.22 -2.06
N MET A 15 -14.74 18.34 -1.35
CA MET A 15 -14.64 16.91 -1.63
C MET A 15 -15.29 16.58 -2.98
N PRO A 16 -14.69 15.66 -3.76
CA PRO A 16 -15.31 15.16 -4.98
C PRO A 16 -16.71 14.58 -4.72
N GLU A 17 -17.66 14.86 -5.62
CA GLU A 17 -19.07 14.42 -5.46
C GLU A 17 -19.25 12.90 -5.36
N ASP A 18 -18.32 12.12 -5.90
CA ASP A 18 -18.34 10.64 -5.97
C ASP A 18 -17.50 9.95 -4.90
N SER A 19 -17.10 10.68 -3.84
CA SER A 19 -16.28 10.13 -2.77
C SER A 19 -17.04 9.06 -1.98
N ASN A 20 -16.47 7.88 -1.85
CA ASN A 20 -17.02 6.83 -1.01
C ASN A 20 -16.68 7.07 0.48
N LEU A 21 -17.32 6.31 1.38
CA LEU A 21 -17.15 6.46 2.82
C LEU A 21 -15.68 6.34 3.27
N SER A 22 -14.91 5.46 2.64
CA SER A 22 -13.48 5.26 2.95
C SER A 22 -12.63 6.48 2.61
N GLN A 23 -12.92 7.12 1.47
CA GLN A 23 -12.25 8.37 1.07
C GLN A 23 -12.60 9.52 2.01
N LEU A 24 -13.88 9.62 2.43
CA LEU A 24 -14.33 10.61 3.40
C LEU A 24 -13.59 10.45 4.73
N ILE A 25 -13.51 9.24 5.27
CA ILE A 25 -12.85 8.96 6.54
C ILE A 25 -11.34 9.24 6.44
N SER A 26 -10.69 8.79 5.38
CA SER A 26 -9.26 9.08 5.13
C SER A 26 -9.00 10.57 5.02
N TYR A 27 -9.86 11.31 4.33
CA TYR A 27 -9.77 12.75 4.21
C TYR A 27 -9.91 13.47 5.56
N ILE A 28 -10.87 13.06 6.38
CA ILE A 28 -11.10 13.62 7.72
C ILE A 28 -9.90 13.33 8.64
N GLN A 29 -9.38 12.11 8.63
CA GLN A 29 -8.20 11.72 9.43
C GLN A 29 -6.94 12.48 9.00
N TYR A 30 -6.73 12.63 7.69
CA TYR A 30 -5.56 13.31 7.14
C TYR A 30 -5.53 14.80 7.48
N ASN A 31 -6.69 15.46 7.51
CA ASN A 31 -6.77 16.91 7.73
C ASN A 31 -6.92 17.32 9.20
N ASN A 32 -6.86 16.40 10.15
CA ASN A 32 -6.97 16.69 11.61
C ASN A 32 -8.17 17.57 11.96
N PHE A 33 -9.35 17.23 11.45
CA PHE A 33 -10.55 18.01 11.66
C PHE A 33 -10.99 18.05 13.12
N GLU A 34 -11.01 19.23 13.69
CA GLU A 34 -11.63 19.49 14.99
C GLU A 34 -13.16 19.62 14.82
N VAL A 35 -13.91 18.57 15.15
CA VAL A 35 -15.36 18.58 15.08
C VAL A 35 -15.91 19.29 16.32
N LYS A 36 -16.36 20.55 16.15
CA LYS A 36 -16.81 21.40 17.25
C LYS A 36 -18.27 21.15 17.70
N SER A 37 -19.02 20.31 17.00
CA SER A 37 -20.43 20.03 17.32
C SER A 37 -20.63 18.61 17.83
N SER A 38 -21.27 18.45 18.99
CA SER A 38 -21.59 17.13 19.56
C SER A 38 -22.43 16.23 18.62
N LYS A 39 -23.32 16.82 17.81
CA LYS A 39 -24.12 16.09 16.82
C LYS A 39 -23.27 15.57 15.68
N LEU A 40 -22.30 16.36 15.22
CA LEU A 40 -21.34 15.93 14.17
C LEU A 40 -20.40 14.88 14.71
N HIS A 41 -20.00 14.93 15.98
CA HIS A 41 -19.23 13.86 16.64
C HIS A 41 -19.96 12.51 16.57
N SER A 42 -21.25 12.49 16.91
CA SER A 42 -22.03 11.24 16.87
C SER A 42 -22.15 10.68 15.45
N VAL A 43 -22.28 11.53 14.43
CA VAL A 43 -22.29 11.10 13.03
C VAL A 43 -20.92 10.55 12.63
N PHE A 44 -19.85 11.23 13.05
CA PHE A 44 -18.47 10.80 12.78
C PHE A 44 -18.18 9.44 13.42
N ASP A 45 -18.56 9.24 14.69
CA ASP A 45 -18.39 7.97 15.39
C ASP A 45 -19.14 6.83 14.69
N LEU A 46 -20.37 7.05 14.23
CA LEU A 46 -21.14 6.06 13.48
C LEU A 46 -20.47 5.71 12.13
N LEU A 47 -19.97 6.71 11.43
CA LEU A 47 -19.26 6.50 10.16
C LEU A 47 -17.94 5.73 10.39
N TYR A 48 -17.20 6.08 11.44
CA TYR A 48 -15.97 5.40 11.81
C TYR A 48 -16.21 3.94 12.21
N GLN A 49 -17.26 3.69 13.02
CA GLN A 49 -17.64 2.31 13.39
C GLN A 49 -18.02 1.49 12.17
N GLY A 50 -18.88 2.02 11.29
CA GLY A 50 -19.26 1.34 10.05
C GLY A 50 -18.08 1.01 9.15
N TYR A 51 -17.13 1.94 9.02
CA TYR A 51 -15.89 1.69 8.30
C TYR A 51 -15.03 0.60 8.96
N ALA A 52 -14.87 0.64 10.28
CA ALA A 52 -14.10 -0.35 11.03
C ALA A 52 -14.70 -1.76 10.90
N GLU A 53 -16.02 -1.88 10.94
CA GLU A 53 -16.73 -3.15 10.74
C GLU A 53 -16.54 -3.69 9.33
N GLN A 54 -16.70 -2.85 8.30
CA GLN A 54 -16.49 -3.24 6.91
C GLN A 54 -15.04 -3.66 6.66
N ARG A 55 -14.09 -2.92 7.22
CA ARG A 55 -12.66 -3.23 7.17
C ARG A 55 -12.36 -4.58 7.82
N GLN A 56 -12.89 -4.85 9.03
CA GLN A 56 -12.71 -6.12 9.70
C GLN A 56 -13.32 -7.29 8.91
N ALA A 57 -14.52 -7.10 8.35
CA ALA A 57 -15.17 -8.10 7.52
C ALA A 57 -14.33 -8.41 6.26
N PHE A 58 -13.77 -7.38 5.62
CA PHE A 58 -12.89 -7.51 4.48
C PHE A 58 -11.62 -8.31 4.82
N LEU A 59 -10.91 -7.91 5.90
CA LEU A 59 -9.68 -8.57 6.35
C LEU A 59 -9.94 -10.02 6.79
N LYS A 60 -11.07 -10.30 7.44
CA LYS A 60 -11.48 -11.65 7.82
C LYS A 60 -11.69 -12.55 6.60
N LYS A 61 -12.26 -11.99 5.53
CA LYS A 61 -12.51 -12.72 4.26
C LYS A 61 -11.23 -13.01 3.48
N HIS A 62 -10.29 -12.05 3.44
CA HIS A 62 -9.11 -12.11 2.55
C HIS A 62 -7.81 -12.48 3.26
N GLY A 63 -7.83 -12.58 4.60
CA GLY A 63 -6.63 -12.80 5.41
C GLY A 63 -5.79 -11.53 5.57
N ARG A 64 -4.93 -11.52 6.58
CA ARG A 64 -4.03 -10.41 6.87
C ARG A 64 -2.59 -10.86 6.66
N VAL A 65 -1.86 -10.19 5.80
CA VAL A 65 -0.46 -10.48 5.46
C VAL A 65 0.51 -9.41 5.97
N SER A 66 -0.03 -8.25 6.39
CA SER A 66 0.75 -7.11 6.89
C SER A 66 0.03 -6.40 8.04
N GLU A 67 0.78 -5.58 8.78
CA GLU A 67 0.24 -4.62 9.75
C GLU A 67 -0.48 -3.46 9.07
N TYR A 68 -0.17 -3.16 7.81
CA TYR A 68 -0.72 -2.05 7.04
C TYR A 68 -1.91 -2.47 6.19
N ASP A 69 -3.00 -1.71 6.31
CA ASP A 69 -4.24 -2.03 5.60
C ASP A 69 -4.12 -1.86 4.09
N SER A 70 -3.34 -0.88 3.63
CA SER A 70 -3.07 -0.68 2.20
C SER A 70 -2.43 -1.91 1.56
N GLU A 71 -1.49 -2.54 2.27
CA GLU A 71 -0.87 -3.78 1.80
C GLU A 71 -1.86 -4.95 1.82
N ASN A 72 -2.69 -5.07 2.86
CA ASN A 72 -3.73 -6.12 2.91
C ASN A 72 -4.77 -5.97 1.80
N LEU A 73 -5.18 -4.74 1.49
CA LEU A 73 -6.08 -4.44 0.37
C LEU A 73 -5.44 -4.80 -0.97
N LEU A 74 -4.20 -4.39 -1.19
CA LEU A 74 -3.48 -4.74 -2.41
C LEU A 74 -3.30 -6.25 -2.55
N TYR A 75 -2.96 -6.95 -1.46
CA TYR A 75 -2.85 -8.41 -1.48
C TYR A 75 -4.14 -9.09 -1.94
N ALA A 76 -5.30 -8.63 -1.45
CA ALA A 76 -6.58 -9.16 -1.88
C ALA A 76 -6.85 -8.90 -3.38
N VAL A 77 -6.48 -7.74 -3.89
CA VAL A 77 -6.57 -7.43 -5.33
C VAL A 77 -5.65 -8.34 -6.14
N ILE A 78 -4.40 -8.52 -5.71
CA ILE A 78 -3.44 -9.43 -6.36
C ILE A 78 -4.02 -10.85 -6.39
N GLN A 79 -4.51 -11.36 -5.26
CA GLN A 79 -5.10 -12.70 -5.22
C GLN A 79 -6.30 -12.83 -6.16
N GLY A 80 -7.16 -11.83 -6.25
CA GLY A 80 -8.28 -11.79 -7.20
C GLY A 80 -7.83 -11.85 -8.66
N VAL A 81 -6.76 -11.15 -9.00
CA VAL A 81 -6.18 -11.18 -10.36
C VAL A 81 -5.57 -12.55 -10.65
N LEU A 82 -4.81 -13.11 -9.70
CA LEU A 82 -4.11 -14.40 -9.88
C LEU A 82 -5.06 -15.61 -9.96
N GLN A 83 -6.34 -15.46 -9.59
CA GLN A 83 -7.36 -16.49 -9.79
C GLN A 83 -7.77 -16.67 -11.26
N LYS A 84 -7.47 -15.70 -12.13
CA LYS A 84 -7.77 -15.81 -13.55
C LYS A 84 -6.86 -16.85 -14.21
N ALA A 85 -7.42 -17.65 -15.11
CA ALA A 85 -6.72 -18.75 -15.79
C ALA A 85 -5.43 -18.30 -16.51
N GLU A 86 -5.44 -17.10 -17.08
CA GLU A 86 -4.30 -16.49 -17.79
C GLU A 86 -3.08 -16.26 -16.91
N PHE A 87 -3.27 -16.16 -15.56
CA PHE A 87 -2.18 -15.95 -14.58
C PHE A 87 -1.87 -17.20 -13.75
N SER A 88 -2.36 -18.39 -14.17
CA SER A 88 -2.18 -19.65 -13.43
C SER A 88 -0.71 -20.03 -13.18
N PHE A 89 0.21 -19.49 -13.99
CA PHE A 89 1.66 -19.71 -13.86
C PHE A 89 2.34 -18.75 -12.88
N VAL A 90 1.62 -17.75 -12.35
CA VAL A 90 2.12 -16.73 -11.42
C VAL A 90 1.70 -17.06 -10.00
N ASP A 91 2.54 -16.70 -9.03
CA ASP A 91 2.23 -16.71 -7.62
C ASP A 91 2.73 -15.42 -6.95
N CYS A 92 2.29 -15.15 -5.72
CA CYS A 92 2.65 -13.95 -4.96
C CYS A 92 3.20 -14.32 -3.59
N ALA A 93 4.31 -13.70 -3.21
CA ALA A 93 4.84 -13.73 -1.85
C ALA A 93 4.86 -12.32 -1.27
N ALA A 94 4.53 -12.18 0.02
CA ALA A 94 4.61 -10.92 0.75
C ALA A 94 5.95 -10.83 1.52
N HIS A 95 6.43 -9.60 1.73
CA HIS A 95 7.62 -9.28 2.54
C HIS A 95 8.87 -10.08 2.16
N VAL A 96 9.17 -10.10 0.87
CA VAL A 96 10.32 -10.87 0.36
C VAL A 96 11.61 -10.07 0.55
N SER A 97 12.53 -10.62 1.35
CA SER A 97 13.82 -9.98 1.59
C SER A 97 14.67 -9.88 0.31
N LEU A 98 15.36 -8.75 0.12
CA LEU A 98 16.25 -8.55 -1.03
C LEU A 98 17.40 -9.56 -1.09
N VAL A 99 17.83 -10.09 0.04
CA VAL A 99 18.83 -11.19 0.10
C VAL A 99 18.39 -12.40 -0.75
N ASN A 100 17.09 -12.68 -0.79
CA ASN A 100 16.54 -13.81 -1.54
C ASN A 100 16.32 -13.49 -3.03
N LEU A 101 16.33 -12.21 -3.41
CA LEU A 101 16.08 -11.75 -4.77
C LEU A 101 17.36 -11.50 -5.55
N VAL A 102 18.39 -10.95 -4.90
CA VAL A 102 19.66 -10.64 -5.53
C VAL A 102 20.48 -11.91 -5.66
N LYS A 103 20.61 -12.41 -6.89
CA LYS A 103 21.39 -13.61 -7.20
C LYS A 103 22.87 -13.28 -7.48
N ASP A 104 23.14 -12.13 -8.08
CA ASP A 104 24.47 -11.67 -8.43
C ASP A 104 24.74 -10.30 -7.80
N TYR A 105 25.61 -10.28 -6.81
CA TYR A 105 26.00 -9.05 -6.12
C TYR A 105 27.11 -8.28 -6.86
N SER A 106 27.74 -8.87 -7.88
CA SER A 106 28.80 -8.20 -8.65
C SER A 106 28.29 -7.01 -9.47
N VAL A 107 26.99 -6.98 -9.76
CA VAL A 107 26.33 -5.87 -10.48
C VAL A 107 26.02 -4.67 -9.58
N LEU A 108 26.16 -4.81 -8.26
CA LEU A 108 25.83 -3.80 -7.27
C LEU A 108 27.08 -3.08 -6.76
N THR A 109 26.91 -1.84 -6.35
CA THR A 109 27.95 -1.12 -5.58
C THR A 109 28.08 -1.72 -4.17
N GLU A 110 29.17 -1.37 -3.46
CA GLU A 110 29.34 -1.78 -2.05
C GLU A 110 28.19 -1.33 -1.16
N GLU A 111 27.74 -0.09 -1.34
CA GLU A 111 26.62 0.48 -0.59
C GLU A 111 25.30 -0.24 -0.88
N GLU A 112 25.01 -0.54 -2.16
CA GLU A 112 23.85 -1.30 -2.58
C GLU A 112 23.90 -2.74 -2.09
N THR A 113 25.08 -3.35 -2.11
CA THR A 113 25.33 -4.70 -1.57
C THR A 113 25.05 -4.75 -0.07
N ALA A 114 25.55 -3.79 0.70
CA ALA A 114 25.31 -3.70 2.14
C ALA A 114 23.81 -3.53 2.44
N TYR A 115 23.11 -2.70 1.66
CA TYR A 115 21.67 -2.49 1.77
C TYR A 115 20.86 -3.75 1.44
N ALA A 116 21.20 -4.43 0.33
CA ALA A 116 20.49 -5.63 -0.12
C ALA A 116 20.74 -6.83 0.81
N ARG A 117 21.90 -6.91 1.46
CA ARG A 117 22.24 -7.97 2.44
C ARG A 117 21.61 -7.74 3.82
N ASN A 118 21.04 -6.58 4.08
CA ASN A 118 20.33 -6.35 5.34
C ASN A 118 19.04 -7.19 5.34
N PRO A 119 18.84 -8.12 6.30
CA PRO A 119 17.68 -9.00 6.34
C PRO A 119 16.36 -8.26 6.58
N LEU A 120 16.41 -7.03 7.08
CA LEU A 120 15.23 -6.19 7.27
C LEU A 120 14.80 -5.46 5.99
N THR A 121 15.63 -5.49 4.94
CA THR A 121 15.29 -4.90 3.67
C THR A 121 14.47 -5.89 2.84
N HIS A 122 13.23 -5.56 2.58
CA HIS A 122 12.30 -6.40 1.83
C HIS A 122 11.49 -5.57 0.83
N VAL A 123 10.82 -6.24 -0.09
CA VAL A 123 9.77 -5.71 -0.96
C VAL A 123 8.42 -6.17 -0.41
N ASP A 124 7.40 -5.32 -0.52
CA ASP A 124 6.09 -5.64 0.06
C ASP A 124 5.46 -6.86 -0.62
N PHE A 125 5.50 -6.91 -1.95
CA PHE A 125 5.05 -8.08 -2.70
C PHE A 125 5.98 -8.42 -3.85
N LEU A 126 6.13 -9.72 -4.10
CA LEU A 126 6.82 -10.26 -5.25
C LEU A 126 5.90 -11.19 -6.02
N LEU A 127 5.64 -10.86 -7.28
CA LEU A 127 5.06 -11.80 -8.22
C LEU A 127 6.20 -12.62 -8.85
N PHE A 128 6.04 -13.93 -8.85
CA PHE A 128 7.06 -14.85 -9.38
C PHE A 128 6.43 -15.99 -10.17
N ARG A 129 7.21 -16.58 -11.05
CA ARG A 129 6.78 -17.76 -11.80
C ARG A 129 6.76 -18.99 -10.89
N ARG A 130 5.65 -19.74 -10.88
CA ARG A 130 5.48 -20.90 -9.99
C ARG A 130 6.50 -22.00 -10.24
N MET A 131 6.88 -22.21 -11.51
CA MET A 131 7.73 -23.33 -11.92
C MET A 131 9.15 -23.20 -11.40
N ASP A 132 9.81 -22.07 -11.68
CA ASP A 132 11.24 -21.87 -11.43
C ASP A 132 11.53 -20.80 -10.38
N LYS A 133 10.47 -20.23 -9.77
CA LYS A 133 10.55 -19.17 -8.78
C LYS A 133 11.24 -17.89 -9.27
N SER A 134 11.36 -17.71 -10.61
CA SER A 134 11.92 -16.49 -11.16
C SER A 134 11.05 -15.28 -10.84
N PRO A 135 11.62 -14.14 -10.39
CA PRO A 135 10.90 -12.91 -10.14
C PRO A 135 10.32 -12.36 -11.45
N LEU A 136 9.07 -11.89 -11.41
CA LEU A 136 8.37 -11.27 -12.53
C LEU A 136 8.13 -9.79 -12.29
N LEU A 137 7.69 -9.42 -11.08
CA LEU A 137 7.38 -8.05 -10.70
C LEU A 137 7.47 -7.90 -9.20
N ALA A 138 8.26 -6.94 -8.74
CA ALA A 138 8.26 -6.47 -7.37
C ALA A 138 7.26 -5.31 -7.22
N ILE A 139 6.56 -5.24 -6.10
CA ILE A 139 5.56 -4.19 -5.82
C ILE A 139 5.83 -3.61 -4.44
N GLU A 140 5.88 -2.28 -4.36
CA GLU A 140 5.98 -1.48 -3.13
C GLU A 140 4.71 -0.66 -2.95
N VAL A 141 4.27 -0.52 -1.71
CA VAL A 141 3.12 0.31 -1.32
C VAL A 141 3.63 1.52 -0.57
N ASP A 142 3.68 2.65 -1.25
CA ASP A 142 4.17 3.91 -0.67
C ASP A 142 3.03 4.60 0.10
N GLY A 143 3.07 4.54 1.44
CA GLY A 143 2.09 5.19 2.32
C GLY A 143 2.33 6.69 2.48
N VAL A 144 1.26 7.48 2.63
CA VAL A 144 1.30 8.94 2.83
C VAL A 144 2.15 9.34 4.05
N ALA A 145 2.15 8.53 5.11
CA ALA A 145 2.89 8.80 6.34
C ALA A 145 4.42 8.84 6.13
N PHE A 146 4.93 8.24 5.07
CA PHE A 146 6.37 8.18 4.78
C PHE A 146 6.90 9.45 4.08
N HIS A 147 6.04 10.28 3.50
CA HIS A 147 6.46 11.55 2.90
C HIS A 147 6.99 12.55 3.94
N ALA A 148 6.60 12.42 5.22
CA ALA A 148 7.10 13.24 6.31
C ALA A 148 8.52 12.84 6.80
N ALA A 149 9.01 11.65 6.45
CA ALA A 149 10.30 11.12 6.90
C ALA A 149 11.53 11.67 6.12
N GLY A 150 11.32 12.54 5.15
CA GLY A 150 12.34 13.38 4.53
C GLY A 150 13.39 12.63 3.69
N ARG A 151 14.60 13.25 3.62
CA ARG A 151 15.70 12.85 2.71
C ARG A 151 16.21 11.41 2.91
N VAL A 152 16.11 10.85 4.12
CA VAL A 152 16.61 9.50 4.43
C VAL A 152 15.76 8.43 3.73
N GLN A 153 14.43 8.60 3.74
CA GLN A 153 13.53 7.67 3.06
C GLN A 153 13.70 7.75 1.54
N ALA A 154 13.75 8.96 0.97
CA ALA A 154 13.99 9.15 -0.46
C ALA A 154 15.30 8.47 -0.93
N SER A 155 16.37 8.59 -0.13
CA SER A 155 17.65 7.92 -0.43
C SER A 155 17.54 6.38 -0.40
N ARG A 156 16.75 5.82 0.54
CA ARG A 156 16.51 4.37 0.61
C ARG A 156 15.71 3.90 -0.60
N ASP A 157 14.70 4.66 -1.01
CA ASP A 157 13.84 4.35 -2.15
C ASP A 157 14.62 4.38 -3.46
N GLU A 158 15.45 5.40 -3.66
CA GLU A 158 16.36 5.47 -4.81
C GLU A 158 17.35 4.30 -4.86
N LYS A 159 17.90 3.94 -3.71
CA LYS A 159 18.82 2.79 -3.61
C LYS A 159 18.12 1.49 -3.98
N LYS A 160 16.93 1.27 -3.45
CA LYS A 160 16.10 0.12 -3.78
C LYS A 160 15.78 0.07 -5.29
N ASN A 161 15.38 1.21 -5.88
CA ASN A 161 15.10 1.32 -7.31
C ASN A 161 16.31 0.90 -8.15
N ARG A 162 17.52 1.42 -7.85
CA ARG A 162 18.75 1.05 -8.57
C ARG A 162 19.09 -0.44 -8.45
N ILE A 163 18.88 -1.05 -7.27
CA ILE A 163 19.13 -2.48 -7.07
C ILE A 163 18.19 -3.30 -7.97
N PHE A 164 16.90 -2.99 -8.01
CA PHE A 164 15.94 -3.69 -8.86
C PHE A 164 16.26 -3.54 -10.34
N GLU A 165 16.63 -2.33 -10.77
CA GLU A 165 17.06 -2.05 -12.15
C GLU A 165 18.29 -2.89 -12.54
N ARG A 166 19.35 -2.89 -11.70
CA ARG A 166 20.59 -3.67 -11.94
C ARG A 166 20.33 -5.18 -11.95
N CYS A 167 19.39 -5.65 -11.13
CA CYS A 167 18.98 -7.04 -11.10
C CYS A 167 17.98 -7.40 -12.20
N SER A 168 17.59 -6.45 -13.07
CA SER A 168 16.60 -6.64 -14.13
C SER A 168 15.24 -7.17 -13.61
N ILE A 169 14.86 -6.77 -12.41
CA ILE A 169 13.56 -7.10 -11.82
C ILE A 169 12.66 -5.85 -11.92
N PRO A 170 11.55 -5.89 -12.66
CA PRO A 170 10.61 -4.77 -12.70
C PRO A 170 10.10 -4.41 -11.31
N LEU A 171 10.03 -3.11 -11.00
CA LEU A 171 9.52 -2.59 -9.74
C LEU A 171 8.34 -1.65 -10.00
N LEU A 172 7.19 -1.95 -9.40
CA LEU A 172 6.01 -1.09 -9.38
C LEU A 172 5.86 -0.46 -8.00
N ARG A 173 5.73 0.86 -7.97
CA ARG A 173 5.39 1.60 -6.75
C ARG A 173 3.96 2.10 -6.81
N LEU A 174 3.17 1.76 -5.80
CA LEU A 174 1.77 2.16 -5.67
C LEU A 174 1.63 3.14 -4.51
N ARG A 175 1.23 4.35 -4.82
CA ARG A 175 0.97 5.40 -3.82
C ARG A 175 -0.44 5.24 -3.27
N THR A 176 -0.58 5.47 -1.95
CA THR A 176 -1.88 5.35 -1.26
C THR A 176 -2.59 6.69 -1.08
N ASP A 177 -2.09 7.74 -1.70
CA ASP A 177 -2.58 9.12 -1.65
C ASP A 177 -3.44 9.50 -2.90
N GLY A 178 -3.86 8.49 -3.65
CA GLY A 178 -4.70 8.65 -4.85
C GLY A 178 -6.18 8.60 -4.55
#